data_40e2c2efe2f563f12a43934bde016530
#
_entry.id   40e2c2efe2f563f12a43934bde016530
#
_cell.length_a   1.000
_cell.length_b   1.000
_cell.length_c   1.000
_cell.angle_alpha   90.00
_cell.angle_beta   90.00
_cell.angle_gamma   90.00
#
_symmetry.space_group_name_H-M   'P 1'
#
loop_
_entity.id
_entity.type
_entity.pdbx_description
1 polymer ?
#
loop_
_entity_poly.entity_id
_entity_poly.type
_entity_poly.pdbx_seq_one_letter_code
_entity_poly.pdbx_strand_id
1 'polypeptide(L)'
;MIRSVTSIAHSPLAAALSGAHAGRAAALLVAFALAILALAAPFPAAAQTTAVPTADNPLGLPDEINILTNDNPNMRTATAVVNGYVITGTDVAQRVALVTAASESEVSEEELRRLRVQVLRNLIDETLKVQAAESLEMTVTREQVEETYAQLATQNFGNEPEKMDAYLLSIGSSPAALKRQIEGELAWDNLLRRNVNPFVNIAAEEVNEVLQRLEESRGTEEHRLGEIFLSATTENRAAVLQNAQRIMSQLENGGSFVAYARQFSEASTAAVGGDLGWLRLAQLPPALANTARTMEVGQLVGPIEIPGGFSILYLINKRKVLTADPRDAVLSLKQISINFPQGATQAEVEGRIQEFADLVGSLRGCADAETARERIGANVVSNEQIQAKQLPEQLQNLILALQIGQTTPAFGSPEEGVRVLMLCGRDDPEDAGAPTFASIEQQMEQERINKRAQRYLRDLRNDAYIEYN
;
A
#
# COMPACT_ATOMS: atom_id res chain seq x y z
N MET A 1 29.71 20.28 -36.14
CA MET A 1 28.62 21.02 -35.47
C MET A 1 27.91 20.04 -34.59
N ILE A 2 28.22 20.13 -33.31
CA ILE A 2 27.78 19.23 -32.25
C ILE A 2 26.49 19.82 -31.67
N ARG A 3 25.43 19.04 -31.59
CA ARG A 3 24.29 19.34 -30.70
C ARG A 3 24.02 18.11 -29.84
N SER A 4 24.43 18.22 -28.60
CA SER A 4 24.03 17.40 -27.46
C SER A 4 22.54 17.61 -27.17
N VAL A 5 21.79 16.54 -27.01
CA VAL A 5 20.45 16.57 -26.42
C VAL A 5 20.45 15.60 -25.25
N THR A 6 20.65 16.17 -24.09
CA THR A 6 20.34 15.52 -22.80
C THR A 6 18.85 15.63 -22.57
N SER A 7 18.13 14.53 -22.73
CA SER A 7 16.72 14.42 -22.32
C SER A 7 16.67 13.79 -20.94
N ILE A 8 16.47 14.64 -19.93
CA ILE A 8 16.11 14.23 -18.58
C ILE A 8 14.60 14.00 -18.59
N ALA A 9 14.20 12.75 -18.42
CA ALA A 9 12.79 12.38 -18.26
C ALA A 9 12.27 12.95 -16.93
N HIS A 10 11.37 13.93 -17.01
CA HIS A 10 10.62 14.43 -15.87
C HIS A 10 9.47 13.48 -15.57
N SER A 11 9.48 12.87 -14.42
CA SER A 11 8.29 12.24 -13.82
C SER A 11 7.29 13.30 -13.39
N PRO A 12 5.99 13.17 -13.67
CA PRO A 12 4.98 14.13 -13.26
C PRO A 12 4.54 13.87 -11.82
N LEU A 13 5.19 14.55 -10.87
CA LEU A 13 4.76 14.58 -9.46
C LEU A 13 4.82 16.01 -8.90
N ALA A 14 4.25 16.94 -9.63
CA ALA A 14 4.15 18.32 -9.20
C ALA A 14 2.79 18.92 -9.55
N ALA A 15 1.73 18.49 -8.89
CA ALA A 15 0.49 19.27 -8.77
C ALA A 15 -0.37 18.72 -7.63
N ALA A 16 -0.15 19.15 -6.41
CA ALA A 16 -1.13 19.33 -5.34
C ALA A 16 -0.42 19.65 -4.01
N LEU A 17 0.00 20.86 -3.77
CA LEU A 17 0.46 21.31 -2.47
C LEU A 17 0.03 22.78 -2.25
N SER A 18 -1.17 22.96 -1.70
CA SER A 18 -1.50 24.17 -0.93
C SER A 18 -2.33 23.76 0.27
N GLY A 19 -1.76 23.92 1.46
CA GLY A 19 -2.45 23.92 2.73
C GLY A 19 -2.32 22.67 3.59
N ALA A 20 -1.38 22.68 4.49
CA ALA A 20 -1.18 21.92 5.75
C ALA A 20 0.26 21.37 5.83
N HIS A 21 1.19 22.21 6.35
CA HIS A 21 2.61 21.97 6.11
C HIS A 21 3.32 21.07 7.14
N ALA A 22 2.74 20.74 8.27
CA ALA A 22 3.45 19.97 9.31
C ALA A 22 3.23 18.44 9.24
N GLY A 23 2.03 17.98 8.88
CA GLY A 23 1.73 16.55 8.85
C GLY A 23 2.21 15.81 7.59
N ARG A 24 2.45 16.56 6.50
CA ARG A 24 2.87 15.98 5.21
C ARG A 24 4.37 15.74 5.09
N ALA A 25 5.19 16.53 5.76
CA ALA A 25 6.64 16.33 5.80
C ALA A 25 7.03 15.01 6.51
N ALA A 26 6.30 14.66 7.58
CA ALA A 26 6.49 13.39 8.26
C ALA A 26 6.15 12.18 7.35
N ALA A 27 5.05 12.26 6.58
CA ALA A 27 4.59 11.17 5.73
C ALA A 27 5.55 10.83 4.57
N LEU A 28 6.28 11.80 4.02
CA LEU A 28 7.20 11.59 2.90
C LEU A 28 8.56 11.01 3.32
N LEU A 29 9.06 11.40 4.49
CA LEU A 29 10.24 10.74 5.10
C LEU A 29 9.96 9.28 5.43
N VAL A 30 8.70 8.95 5.71
CA VAL A 30 8.19 7.59 5.92
C VAL A 30 8.20 6.76 4.66
N ALA A 31 7.73 7.30 3.54
CA ALA A 31 7.74 6.56 2.28
C ALA A 31 9.14 6.12 1.92
N PHE A 32 10.16 6.96 2.24
CA PHE A 32 11.57 6.65 2.02
C PHE A 32 12.10 5.62 3.04
N ALA A 33 11.69 5.68 4.30
CA ALA A 33 12.04 4.70 5.32
C ALA A 33 11.27 3.37 5.16
N LEU A 34 9.99 3.43 4.73
CA LEU A 34 9.14 2.26 4.51
C LEU A 34 9.44 1.51 3.20
N ALA A 35 9.94 2.16 2.16
CA ALA A 35 10.41 1.48 0.96
C ALA A 35 11.54 0.49 1.26
N ILE A 36 12.35 0.77 2.29
CA ILE A 36 13.40 -0.13 2.78
C ILE A 36 12.82 -1.29 3.60
N LEU A 37 11.70 -1.08 4.31
CA LEU A 37 11.03 -2.15 5.07
C LEU A 37 10.23 -3.13 4.18
N ALA A 38 9.68 -2.65 3.06
CA ALA A 38 8.90 -3.49 2.14
C ALA A 38 9.75 -4.51 1.36
N LEU A 39 11.07 -4.32 1.29
CA LEU A 39 12.01 -5.26 0.67
C LEU A 39 12.40 -6.46 1.55
N ALA A 40 11.93 -6.52 2.80
CA ALA A 40 12.24 -7.58 3.76
C ALA A 40 11.11 -8.61 3.97
N ALA A 41 10.22 -8.82 2.98
CA ALA A 41 9.25 -9.91 3.06
C ALA A 41 9.97 -11.26 2.89
N PRO A 42 9.83 -12.21 3.83
CA PRO A 42 10.45 -13.53 3.70
C PRO A 42 9.66 -14.40 2.71
N PHE A 43 10.31 -14.80 1.62
CA PHE A 43 9.82 -15.90 0.78
C PHE A 43 10.26 -17.24 1.35
N PRO A 44 9.46 -18.32 1.23
CA PRO A 44 9.82 -19.64 1.75
C PRO A 44 10.98 -20.23 0.93
N ALA A 45 12.12 -20.46 1.58
CA ALA A 45 13.23 -21.22 1.00
C ALA A 45 13.05 -22.71 1.33
N ALA A 46 13.11 -23.55 0.30
CA ALA A 46 13.19 -24.99 0.44
C ALA A 46 14.52 -25.40 1.11
N ALA A 47 14.40 -26.23 2.15
CA ALA A 47 15.50 -26.68 2.99
C ALA A 47 16.52 -27.53 2.24
N GLN A 48 17.80 -27.25 2.44
CA GLN A 48 18.88 -28.25 2.40
C GLN A 48 19.60 -28.25 3.74
N THR A 49 19.57 -29.39 4.38
CA THR A 49 20.07 -29.70 5.71
C THR A 49 21.58 -29.81 5.75
N THR A 50 22.24 -28.97 6.56
CA THR A 50 23.42 -29.38 7.34
C THR A 50 23.49 -28.49 8.60
N ALA A 51 23.56 -29.21 9.78
CA ALA A 51 23.77 -28.70 11.14
C ALA A 51 22.79 -27.64 11.66
N VAL A 52 21.96 -28.11 12.50
CA VAL A 52 20.88 -27.52 13.31
C VAL A 52 21.11 -26.06 13.72
N PRO A 53 20.50 -25.11 13.02
CA PRO A 53 19.88 -23.95 13.64
C PRO A 53 18.37 -24.24 13.70
N THR A 54 17.77 -24.04 14.84
CA THR A 54 16.32 -24.10 14.99
C THR A 54 15.65 -23.10 14.06
N ALA A 55 14.52 -23.49 13.42
CA ALA A 55 13.84 -22.72 12.38
C ALA A 55 13.39 -21.29 12.78
N ASP A 56 13.53 -20.93 14.04
CA ASP A 56 13.10 -19.64 14.60
C ASP A 56 14.21 -18.59 14.70
N ASN A 57 15.47 -18.95 14.41
CA ASN A 57 16.59 -18.00 14.50
C ASN A 57 17.62 -18.18 13.37
N PRO A 58 17.29 -17.76 12.13
CA PRO A 58 18.17 -17.98 10.96
C PRO A 58 19.46 -17.16 10.95
N LEU A 59 19.66 -16.27 11.94
CA LEU A 59 20.89 -15.48 12.10
C LEU A 59 21.67 -15.85 13.36
N GLY A 60 21.21 -16.87 14.14
CA GLY A 60 21.85 -17.21 15.42
C GLY A 60 21.84 -16.06 16.44
N LEU A 61 20.85 -15.15 16.32
CA LEU A 61 20.70 -14.09 17.28
C LEU A 61 20.30 -14.69 18.63
N PRO A 62 20.88 -14.25 19.77
CA PRO A 62 20.39 -14.60 21.08
C PRO A 62 18.91 -14.26 21.20
N ASP A 63 18.09 -15.13 21.80
CA ASP A 63 16.67 -14.88 22.04
C ASP A 63 16.43 -13.65 22.94
N GLU A 64 17.42 -13.28 23.72
CA GLU A 64 17.48 -12.04 24.47
C GLU A 64 18.70 -11.22 24.00
N ILE A 65 18.47 -10.30 23.07
CA ILE A 65 19.42 -9.22 22.81
C ILE A 65 19.26 -8.23 23.97
N ASN A 66 20.12 -8.30 24.94
CA ASN A 66 20.22 -7.28 25.99
C ASN A 66 20.82 -6.02 25.35
N ILE A 67 19.98 -5.21 24.70
CA ILE A 67 20.37 -3.86 24.30
C ILE A 67 20.43 -3.11 25.63
N LEU A 68 21.63 -3.09 26.21
CA LEU A 68 21.90 -2.33 27.43
C LEU A 68 21.66 -0.85 27.10
N THR A 69 20.47 -0.39 27.41
CA THR A 69 20.20 1.05 27.55
C THR A 69 20.99 1.49 28.76
N ASN A 70 22.22 1.90 28.55
CA ASN A 70 22.99 2.49 29.59
C ASN A 70 22.44 3.89 29.83
N ASP A 71 21.92 4.17 31.00
CA ASP A 71 21.39 5.49 31.41
C ASP A 71 22.47 6.61 31.41
N ASN A 72 23.69 6.27 31.00
CA ASN A 72 24.75 7.26 30.82
C ASN A 72 24.82 7.71 29.36
N PRO A 73 24.33 8.91 29.01
CA PRO A 73 24.29 9.43 27.65
C PRO A 73 25.67 9.58 26.99
N ASN A 74 26.78 9.45 27.77
CA ASN A 74 28.13 9.56 27.28
C ASN A 74 28.86 8.21 27.06
N MET A 75 28.23 7.09 27.41
CA MET A 75 28.76 5.74 27.14
C MET A 75 28.08 5.12 25.93
N ARG A 76 28.81 5.03 24.82
CA ARG A 76 28.38 4.27 23.64
C ARG A 76 28.80 2.80 23.82
N THR A 77 27.84 1.94 24.09
CA THR A 77 28.06 0.49 24.12
C THR A 77 27.92 -0.08 22.70
N ALA A 78 28.87 -0.95 22.33
CA ALA A 78 28.76 -1.72 21.09
C ALA A 78 27.53 -2.65 21.20
N THR A 79 26.68 -2.65 20.15
CA THR A 79 25.57 -3.60 20.03
C THR A 79 25.92 -4.72 19.05
N ALA A 80 26.67 -4.38 18.01
CA ALA A 80 27.25 -5.34 17.08
C ALA A 80 28.56 -4.79 16.50
N VAL A 81 29.44 -5.70 16.08
CA VAL A 81 30.66 -5.39 15.34
C VAL A 81 30.62 -6.12 14.02
N VAL A 82 30.78 -5.41 12.91
CA VAL A 82 30.72 -5.95 11.54
C VAL A 82 32.06 -5.73 10.86
N ASN A 83 32.86 -6.78 10.67
CA ASN A 83 34.23 -6.70 10.12
C ASN A 83 35.10 -5.60 10.81
N GLY A 84 34.95 -5.46 12.12
CA GLY A 84 35.65 -4.44 12.91
C GLY A 84 34.96 -3.08 13.01
N TYR A 85 33.87 -2.85 12.27
CA TYR A 85 33.05 -1.64 12.39
C TYR A 85 32.03 -1.78 13.53
N VAL A 86 31.98 -0.80 14.44
CA VAL A 86 31.10 -0.85 15.62
C VAL A 86 29.76 -0.19 15.35
N ILE A 87 28.68 -0.92 15.56
CA ILE A 87 27.31 -0.41 15.61
C ILE A 87 26.92 -0.25 17.06
N THR A 88 26.56 0.96 17.46
CA THR A 88 26.25 1.31 18.86
C THR A 88 24.74 1.25 19.13
N GLY A 89 24.37 1.15 20.43
CA GLY A 89 22.99 1.29 20.87
C GLY A 89 22.37 2.64 20.49
N THR A 90 23.19 3.70 20.42
CA THR A 90 22.77 5.03 19.94
C THR A 90 22.37 4.99 18.46
N ASP A 91 23.15 4.30 17.61
CA ASP A 91 22.81 4.17 16.18
C ASP A 91 21.47 3.45 15.99
N VAL A 92 21.24 2.39 16.78
CA VAL A 92 19.96 1.67 16.78
C VAL A 92 18.83 2.57 17.26
N ALA A 93 19.01 3.28 18.38
CA ALA A 93 17.95 4.15 18.94
C ALA A 93 17.57 5.29 17.99
N GLN A 94 18.55 5.95 17.37
CA GLN A 94 18.32 7.02 16.40
C GLN A 94 17.62 6.52 15.13
N ARG A 95 17.93 5.32 14.65
CA ARG A 95 17.27 4.73 13.50
C ARG A 95 15.85 4.27 13.85
N VAL A 96 15.63 3.72 15.04
CA VAL A 96 14.29 3.39 15.55
C VAL A 96 13.44 4.66 15.61
N ALA A 97 13.97 5.76 16.12
CA ALA A 97 13.28 7.04 16.19
C ALA A 97 12.85 7.56 14.82
N LEU A 98 13.68 7.40 13.77
CA LEU A 98 13.32 7.72 12.38
C LEU A 98 12.13 6.89 11.89
N VAL A 99 12.11 5.60 12.20
CA VAL A 99 11.05 4.70 11.75
C VAL A 99 9.75 4.96 12.50
N THR A 100 9.81 5.17 13.82
CA THR A 100 8.62 5.39 14.65
C THR A 100 7.98 6.77 14.46
N ALA A 101 8.78 7.79 14.15
CA ALA A 101 8.27 9.14 13.83
C ALA A 101 7.27 9.13 12.65
N ALA A 102 7.26 8.07 11.92
CA ALA A 102 6.44 7.80 10.77
C ALA A 102 5.09 7.15 11.11
N SER A 103 4.97 6.56 12.26
CA SER A 103 3.75 5.89 12.69
C SER A 103 2.78 6.88 13.28
N GLU A 104 1.53 6.88 12.80
CA GLU A 104 0.46 7.73 13.35
C GLU A 104 -0.07 7.20 14.71
N SER A 105 0.32 5.99 15.11
CA SER A 105 -0.11 5.32 16.33
C SER A 105 1.07 5.07 17.28
N GLU A 106 0.79 5.06 18.57
CA GLU A 106 1.78 4.64 19.58
C GLU A 106 2.17 3.19 19.35
N VAL A 107 3.49 2.96 19.25
CA VAL A 107 4.08 1.64 19.07
C VAL A 107 4.19 0.96 20.44
N SER A 108 3.65 -0.24 20.58
CA SER A 108 3.75 -1.00 21.82
C SER A 108 5.19 -1.39 22.14
N GLU A 109 5.50 -1.67 23.42
CA GLU A 109 6.82 -2.09 23.87
C GLU A 109 7.29 -3.39 23.19
N GLU A 110 6.38 -4.29 22.87
CA GLU A 110 6.70 -5.53 22.16
C GLU A 110 7.06 -5.27 20.70
N GLU A 111 6.30 -4.42 20.01
CA GLU A 111 6.61 -3.99 18.65
C GLU A 111 7.92 -3.20 18.60
N LEU A 112 8.18 -2.37 19.61
CA LEU A 112 9.43 -1.62 19.70
C LEU A 112 10.63 -2.55 19.85
N ARG A 113 10.52 -3.64 20.62
CA ARG A 113 11.58 -4.66 20.71
C ARG A 113 11.83 -5.34 19.38
N ARG A 114 10.78 -5.77 18.68
CA ARG A 114 10.90 -6.37 17.33
C ARG A 114 11.51 -5.38 16.33
N LEU A 115 11.12 -4.12 16.40
CA LEU A 115 11.65 -3.07 15.54
C LEU A 115 13.16 -2.82 15.79
N ARG A 116 13.60 -2.83 17.05
CA ARG A 116 15.03 -2.70 17.38
C ARG A 116 15.88 -3.79 16.74
N VAL A 117 15.42 -5.04 16.80
CA VAL A 117 16.12 -6.17 16.16
C VAL A 117 16.15 -5.99 14.63
N GLN A 118 15.04 -5.58 14.03
CA GLN A 118 15.00 -5.33 12.59
C GLN A 118 15.91 -4.17 12.17
N VAL A 119 15.92 -3.09 12.94
CA VAL A 119 16.79 -1.93 12.71
C VAL A 119 18.27 -2.32 12.84
N LEU A 120 18.64 -3.14 13.83
CA LEU A 120 20.01 -3.63 13.96
C LEU A 120 20.43 -4.43 12.73
N ARG A 121 19.58 -5.32 12.22
CA ARG A 121 19.83 -6.06 10.97
C ARG A 121 20.04 -5.11 9.79
N ASN A 122 19.21 -4.09 9.66
CA ASN A 122 19.34 -3.10 8.59
C ASN A 122 20.64 -2.30 8.68
N LEU A 123 21.09 -1.93 9.90
CA LEU A 123 22.38 -1.26 10.11
C LEU A 123 23.58 -2.16 9.79
N ILE A 124 23.48 -3.45 10.08
CA ILE A 124 24.48 -4.45 9.66
C ILE A 124 24.56 -4.49 8.14
N ASP A 125 23.42 -4.61 7.46
CA ASP A 125 23.35 -4.65 5.99
C ASP A 125 23.93 -3.37 5.37
N GLU A 126 23.56 -2.20 5.91
CA GLU A 126 24.07 -0.91 5.47
C GLU A 126 25.60 -0.84 5.60
N THR A 127 26.13 -1.32 6.72
CA THR A 127 27.57 -1.39 6.94
C THR A 127 28.25 -2.31 5.92
N LEU A 128 27.69 -3.48 5.64
CA LEU A 128 28.20 -4.41 4.64
C LEU A 128 28.18 -3.83 3.22
N LYS A 129 27.12 -3.11 2.86
CA LYS A 129 27.03 -2.43 1.57
C LYS A 129 28.11 -1.39 1.37
N VAL A 130 28.36 -0.56 2.41
CA VAL A 130 29.41 0.45 2.37
C VAL A 130 30.79 -0.23 2.26
N GLN A 131 31.08 -1.21 3.09
CA GLN A 131 32.36 -1.94 3.06
C GLN A 131 32.59 -2.65 1.72
N ALA A 132 31.54 -3.24 1.12
CA ALA A 132 31.63 -3.86 -0.18
C ALA A 132 31.92 -2.84 -1.30
N ALA A 133 31.30 -1.65 -1.24
CA ALA A 133 31.61 -0.56 -2.16
C ALA A 133 33.05 -0.06 -2.02
N GLU A 134 33.52 0.13 -0.79
CA GLU A 134 34.89 0.51 -0.48
C GLU A 134 35.91 -0.51 -1.01
N SER A 135 35.65 -1.81 -0.81
CA SER A 135 36.54 -2.89 -1.28
C SER A 135 36.69 -2.95 -2.80
N LEU A 136 35.72 -2.38 -3.53
CA LEU A 136 35.70 -2.29 -5.00
C LEU A 136 36.08 -0.88 -5.52
N GLU A 137 36.63 -0.03 -4.67
CA GLU A 137 36.99 1.35 -4.98
C GLU A 137 35.83 2.21 -5.51
N MET A 138 34.60 1.93 -5.01
CA MET A 138 33.39 2.65 -5.33
C MET A 138 32.87 3.46 -4.14
N THR A 139 33.79 4.11 -3.44
CA THR A 139 33.48 4.88 -2.23
C THR A 139 32.54 6.04 -2.55
N VAL A 140 31.49 6.20 -1.74
CA VAL A 140 30.60 7.35 -1.79
C VAL A 140 31.31 8.55 -1.18
N THR A 141 31.36 9.66 -1.89
CA THR A 141 32.02 10.86 -1.38
C THR A 141 31.11 11.61 -0.41
N ARG A 142 31.70 12.37 0.49
CA ARG A 142 30.96 13.19 1.44
C ARG A 142 30.07 14.22 0.70
N GLU A 143 30.54 14.76 -0.41
CA GLU A 143 29.81 15.71 -1.25
C GLU A 143 28.52 15.10 -1.79
N GLN A 144 28.56 13.84 -2.27
CA GLN A 144 27.37 13.12 -2.75
C GLN A 144 26.34 12.91 -1.64
N VAL A 145 26.79 12.59 -0.43
CA VAL A 145 25.91 12.45 0.74
C VAL A 145 25.26 13.77 1.11
N GLU A 146 26.05 14.86 1.15
CA GLU A 146 25.54 16.20 1.49
C GLU A 146 24.57 16.71 0.40
N GLU A 147 24.86 16.47 -0.86
CA GLU A 147 23.95 16.82 -1.97
C GLU A 147 22.61 16.10 -1.86
N THR A 148 22.63 14.78 -1.64
CA THR A 148 21.42 14.00 -1.45
C THR A 148 20.64 14.44 -0.20
N TYR A 149 21.35 14.74 0.88
CA TYR A 149 20.76 15.26 2.10
C TYR A 149 20.08 16.61 1.88
N ALA A 150 20.73 17.53 1.15
CA ALA A 150 20.15 18.83 0.81
C ALA A 150 18.93 18.71 -0.13
N GLN A 151 18.95 17.77 -1.07
CA GLN A 151 17.79 17.46 -1.94
C GLN A 151 16.60 16.97 -1.11
N LEU A 152 16.80 16.08 -0.14
CA LEU A 152 15.75 15.63 0.78
C LEU A 152 15.20 16.79 1.63
N ALA A 153 16.07 17.67 2.13
CA ALA A 153 15.64 18.86 2.85
C ALA A 153 14.79 19.78 1.97
N THR A 154 15.19 20.00 0.72
CA THR A 154 14.45 20.82 -0.23
C THR A 154 13.05 20.25 -0.50
N GLN A 155 12.95 18.95 -0.72
CA GLN A 155 11.68 18.29 -1.04
C GLN A 155 10.70 18.30 0.15
N ASN A 156 11.19 18.17 1.38
CA ASN A 156 10.35 17.95 2.55
C ASN A 156 10.21 19.18 3.46
N PHE A 157 11.20 20.08 3.46
CA PHE A 157 11.28 21.22 4.37
C PHE A 157 11.43 22.58 3.65
N GLY A 158 11.15 22.62 2.33
CA GLY A 158 11.08 23.88 1.59
C GLY A 158 12.40 24.60 1.42
N ASN A 159 13.48 23.87 1.14
CA ASN A 159 14.83 24.40 0.94
C ASN A 159 15.51 24.98 2.22
N GLU A 160 15.09 24.50 3.39
CA GLU A 160 15.63 24.91 4.69
C GLU A 160 16.23 23.67 5.42
N PRO A 161 17.51 23.32 5.17
CA PRO A 161 18.17 22.16 5.79
C PRO A 161 18.14 22.20 7.33
N GLU A 162 18.23 23.40 7.91
CA GLU A 162 18.20 23.58 9.36
C GLU A 162 16.87 23.15 9.99
N LYS A 163 15.76 23.26 9.25
CA LYS A 163 14.45 22.73 9.71
C LYS A 163 14.44 21.22 9.74
N MET A 164 15.07 20.57 8.77
CA MET A 164 15.23 19.12 8.76
C MET A 164 16.12 18.67 9.92
N ASP A 165 17.24 19.35 10.17
CA ASP A 165 18.12 19.07 11.31
C ASP A 165 17.37 19.17 12.63
N ALA A 166 16.62 20.26 12.84
CA ALA A 166 15.81 20.47 14.03
C ALA A 166 14.72 19.39 14.18
N TYR A 167 14.08 19.01 13.10
CA TYR A 167 13.08 17.94 13.10
C TYR A 167 13.70 16.60 13.51
N LEU A 168 14.85 16.22 12.91
CA LEU A 168 15.53 14.97 13.23
C LEU A 168 15.91 14.90 14.72
N LEU A 169 16.41 16.00 15.26
CA LEU A 169 16.73 16.09 16.69
C LEU A 169 15.47 16.01 17.57
N SER A 170 14.38 16.62 17.16
CA SER A 170 13.10 16.63 17.90
C SER A 170 12.48 15.24 18.05
N ILE A 171 12.67 14.36 17.07
CA ILE A 171 12.19 12.97 17.11
C ILE A 171 13.16 12.00 17.77
N GLY A 172 14.30 12.49 18.29
CA GLY A 172 15.34 11.66 18.95
C GLY A 172 16.30 10.96 17.97
N SER A 173 16.37 11.43 16.73
CA SER A 173 17.35 11.00 15.73
C SER A 173 18.46 12.05 15.55
N SER A 174 19.23 11.96 14.47
CA SER A 174 20.27 12.94 14.13
C SER A 174 20.51 13.06 12.63
N PRO A 175 21.01 14.23 12.15
CA PRO A 175 21.50 14.38 10.78
C PRO A 175 22.53 13.31 10.39
N ALA A 176 23.42 12.94 11.31
CA ALA A 176 24.43 11.92 11.07
C ALA A 176 23.82 10.53 10.80
N ALA A 177 22.77 10.15 11.53
CA ALA A 177 22.09 8.88 11.33
C ALA A 177 21.41 8.80 9.95
N LEU A 178 20.81 9.91 9.48
CA LEU A 178 20.21 9.98 8.15
C LEU A 178 21.28 10.00 7.04
N LYS A 179 22.36 10.77 7.22
CA LYS A 179 23.48 10.82 6.26
C LYS A 179 24.14 9.45 6.09
N ARG A 180 24.30 8.69 7.17
CA ARG A 180 24.81 7.33 7.10
C ARG A 180 23.86 6.40 6.30
N GLN A 181 22.56 6.54 6.47
CA GLN A 181 21.59 5.80 5.65
C GLN A 181 21.75 6.13 4.18
N ILE A 182 21.85 7.42 3.85
CA ILE A 182 22.08 7.90 2.47
C ILE A 182 23.36 7.30 1.89
N GLU A 183 24.44 7.29 2.65
CA GLU A 183 25.70 6.70 2.25
C GLU A 183 25.54 5.21 1.90
N GLY A 184 24.87 4.44 2.77
CA GLY A 184 24.58 3.02 2.52
C GLY A 184 23.74 2.77 1.28
N GLU A 185 22.78 3.62 0.99
CA GLU A 185 21.93 3.54 -0.20
C GLU A 185 22.71 3.88 -1.47
N LEU A 186 23.46 4.98 -1.47
CA LEU A 186 24.31 5.37 -2.59
C LEU A 186 25.39 4.32 -2.89
N ALA A 187 26.00 3.76 -1.84
CA ALA A 187 26.97 2.67 -1.97
C ALA A 187 26.32 1.44 -2.63
N TRP A 188 25.12 1.08 -2.18
CA TRP A 188 24.38 -0.05 -2.74
C TRP A 188 24.01 0.16 -4.19
N ASP A 189 23.50 1.33 -4.54
CA ASP A 189 23.18 1.68 -5.93
C ASP A 189 24.41 1.62 -6.84
N ASN A 190 25.56 2.08 -6.37
CA ASN A 190 26.82 1.99 -7.12
C ASN A 190 27.22 0.53 -7.33
N LEU A 191 27.13 -0.31 -6.29
CA LEU A 191 27.38 -1.75 -6.38
C LEU A 191 26.45 -2.44 -7.36
N LEU A 192 25.14 -2.18 -7.29
CA LEU A 192 24.18 -2.80 -8.19
C LEU A 192 24.42 -2.37 -9.65
N ARG A 193 24.64 -1.10 -9.90
CA ARG A 193 24.94 -0.60 -11.25
C ARG A 193 26.15 -1.23 -11.89
N ARG A 194 27.17 -1.56 -11.12
CA ARG A 194 28.40 -2.15 -11.65
C ARG A 194 28.38 -3.66 -11.67
N ASN A 195 27.87 -4.29 -10.61
CA ASN A 195 28.03 -5.73 -10.39
C ASN A 195 26.77 -6.54 -10.66
N VAL A 196 25.61 -5.92 -10.83
CA VAL A 196 24.34 -6.61 -11.01
C VAL A 196 23.67 -6.24 -12.33
N ASN A 197 23.45 -4.95 -12.57
CA ASN A 197 22.68 -4.48 -13.73
C ASN A 197 23.26 -4.93 -15.08
N PRO A 198 24.58 -4.89 -15.33
CA PRO A 198 25.13 -5.32 -16.63
C PRO A 198 24.92 -6.80 -16.95
N PHE A 199 24.61 -7.61 -15.94
CA PHE A 199 24.37 -9.05 -16.07
C PHE A 199 22.88 -9.42 -16.03
N VAL A 200 22.00 -8.43 -15.98
CA VAL A 200 20.56 -8.62 -16.12
C VAL A 200 20.20 -8.35 -17.56
N ASN A 201 19.67 -9.35 -18.21
CA ASN A 201 19.16 -9.27 -19.58
C ASN A 201 17.77 -9.91 -19.60
N ILE A 202 16.82 -9.24 -20.18
CA ILE A 202 15.46 -9.72 -20.43
C ILE A 202 15.35 -10.02 -21.91
N ALA A 203 15.05 -11.27 -22.25
CA ALA A 203 14.85 -11.63 -23.65
C ALA A 203 13.47 -11.12 -24.11
N ALA A 204 13.40 -10.64 -25.35
CA ALA A 204 12.14 -10.17 -25.91
C ALA A 204 11.06 -11.26 -25.92
N GLU A 205 11.46 -12.50 -26.06
CA GLU A 205 10.59 -13.68 -26.01
C GLU A 205 9.93 -13.81 -24.62
N GLU A 206 10.67 -13.59 -23.54
CA GLU A 206 10.14 -13.64 -22.17
C GLU A 206 9.05 -12.57 -21.94
N VAL A 207 9.29 -11.35 -22.47
CA VAL A 207 8.33 -10.25 -22.41
C VAL A 207 7.07 -10.59 -23.20
N ASN A 208 7.26 -11.11 -24.43
CA ASN A 208 6.14 -11.50 -25.28
C ASN A 208 5.30 -12.63 -24.67
N GLU A 209 5.92 -13.60 -23.99
CA GLU A 209 5.20 -14.65 -23.27
C GLU A 209 4.35 -14.07 -22.12
N VAL A 210 4.85 -13.04 -21.41
CA VAL A 210 4.07 -12.36 -20.35
C VAL A 210 2.89 -11.62 -20.97
N LEU A 211 3.13 -10.84 -22.04
CA LEU A 211 2.09 -10.12 -22.77
C LEU A 211 1.03 -11.06 -23.33
N GLN A 212 1.43 -12.17 -23.93
CA GLN A 212 0.52 -13.17 -24.46
C GLN A 212 -0.36 -13.77 -23.35
N ARG A 213 0.23 -14.14 -22.21
CA ARG A 213 -0.53 -14.66 -21.05
C ARG A 213 -1.49 -13.63 -20.47
N LEU A 214 -1.11 -12.36 -20.46
CA LEU A 214 -1.99 -11.29 -20.06
C LEU A 214 -3.16 -11.13 -21.03
N GLU A 215 -2.88 -11.17 -22.34
CA GLU A 215 -3.92 -11.07 -23.37
C GLU A 215 -4.87 -12.28 -23.35
N GLU A 216 -4.35 -13.50 -23.19
CA GLU A 216 -5.15 -14.72 -23.00
C GLU A 216 -6.02 -14.67 -21.74
N SER A 217 -5.58 -13.87 -20.77
CA SER A 217 -6.31 -13.62 -19.52
C SER A 217 -7.29 -12.46 -19.63
N ARG A 218 -7.33 -11.73 -20.77
CA ARG A 218 -8.19 -10.56 -20.96
C ARG A 218 -9.64 -10.90 -20.62
N GLY A 219 -10.27 -10.04 -19.82
CA GLY A 219 -11.64 -10.19 -19.38
C GLY A 219 -11.89 -11.29 -18.34
N THR A 220 -10.86 -12.06 -17.95
CA THR A 220 -10.99 -12.98 -16.82
C THR A 220 -11.10 -12.20 -15.52
N GLU A 221 -11.93 -12.69 -14.60
CA GLU A 221 -12.17 -12.04 -13.33
C GLU A 221 -11.06 -12.39 -12.33
N GLU A 222 -10.45 -11.37 -11.74
CA GLU A 222 -9.52 -11.48 -10.62
C GLU A 222 -10.15 -10.88 -9.37
N HIS A 223 -9.89 -11.54 -8.24
CA HIS A 223 -10.36 -11.16 -6.93
C HIS A 223 -9.18 -10.77 -6.06
N ARG A 224 -9.27 -9.64 -5.36
CA ARG A 224 -8.34 -9.30 -4.28
C ARG A 224 -8.98 -9.71 -2.98
N LEU A 225 -8.39 -10.70 -2.33
CA LEU A 225 -8.93 -11.31 -1.13
C LEU A 225 -7.99 -11.10 0.05
N GLY A 226 -8.58 -10.85 1.22
CA GLY A 226 -7.93 -11.00 2.51
C GLY A 226 -8.28 -12.36 3.11
N GLU A 227 -7.31 -13.00 3.79
CA GLU A 227 -7.50 -14.26 4.48
C GLU A 227 -6.98 -14.19 5.93
N ILE A 228 -7.80 -14.69 6.87
CA ILE A 228 -7.36 -15.04 8.21
C ILE A 228 -7.46 -16.55 8.31
N PHE A 229 -6.30 -17.22 8.35
CA PHE A 229 -6.22 -18.66 8.50
C PHE A 229 -5.87 -19.04 9.94
N LEU A 230 -6.61 -20.01 10.48
CA LEU A 230 -6.42 -20.56 11.81
C LEU A 230 -6.20 -22.07 11.68
N SER A 231 -5.03 -22.57 12.04
CA SER A 231 -4.70 -23.97 11.93
C SER A 231 -5.47 -24.81 12.97
N ALA A 232 -5.93 -25.97 12.57
CA ALA A 232 -6.66 -26.87 13.45
C ALA A 232 -6.22 -28.32 13.24
N THR A 233 -5.97 -28.99 14.35
CA THR A 233 -5.80 -30.46 14.42
C THR A 233 -7.13 -31.10 14.76
N THR A 234 -7.20 -32.44 14.68
CA THR A 234 -8.38 -33.20 15.13
C THR A 234 -8.73 -32.96 16.60
N GLU A 235 -7.73 -32.70 17.43
CA GLU A 235 -7.89 -32.52 18.88
C GLU A 235 -8.38 -31.14 19.27
N ASN A 236 -7.93 -30.07 18.58
CA ASN A 236 -8.26 -28.68 18.93
C ASN A 236 -9.33 -28.04 18.03
N ARG A 237 -9.87 -28.79 17.04
CA ARG A 237 -10.78 -28.28 16.01
C ARG A 237 -11.97 -27.50 16.55
N ALA A 238 -12.62 -28.02 17.60
CA ALA A 238 -13.79 -27.35 18.17
C ALA A 238 -13.43 -25.99 18.82
N ALA A 239 -12.30 -25.92 19.50
CA ALA A 239 -11.81 -24.71 20.11
C ALA A 239 -11.38 -23.67 19.07
N VAL A 240 -10.72 -24.10 17.98
CA VAL A 240 -10.32 -23.24 16.88
C VAL A 240 -11.54 -22.70 16.12
N LEU A 241 -12.55 -23.54 15.87
CA LEU A 241 -13.81 -23.10 15.26
C LEU A 241 -14.50 -22.02 16.11
N GLN A 242 -14.57 -22.23 17.42
CA GLN A 242 -15.15 -21.24 18.33
C GLN A 242 -14.36 -19.92 18.34
N ASN A 243 -13.03 -20.00 18.25
CA ASN A 243 -12.18 -18.82 18.12
C ASN A 243 -12.43 -18.08 16.77
N ALA A 244 -12.49 -18.82 15.66
CA ALA A 244 -12.81 -18.28 14.33
C ALA A 244 -14.17 -17.58 14.31
N GLN A 245 -15.21 -18.15 14.93
CA GLN A 245 -16.53 -17.54 15.06
C GLN A 245 -16.49 -16.24 15.88
N ARG A 246 -15.67 -16.20 16.96
CA ARG A 246 -15.48 -15.01 17.77
C ARG A 246 -14.81 -13.90 16.97
N ILE A 247 -13.75 -14.22 16.21
CA ILE A 247 -13.07 -13.27 15.30
C ILE A 247 -14.06 -12.75 14.28
N MET A 248 -14.83 -13.64 13.63
CA MET A 248 -15.85 -13.25 12.65
C MET A 248 -16.85 -12.26 13.24
N SER A 249 -17.40 -12.55 14.41
CA SER A 249 -18.35 -11.63 15.10
C SER A 249 -17.72 -10.27 15.39
N GLN A 250 -16.44 -10.21 15.76
CA GLN A 250 -15.77 -8.95 16.03
C GLN A 250 -15.52 -8.14 14.75
N LEU A 251 -15.20 -8.82 13.64
CA LEU A 251 -15.06 -8.19 12.33
C LEU A 251 -16.40 -7.63 11.82
N GLU A 252 -17.50 -8.36 11.99
CA GLU A 252 -18.86 -7.92 11.65
C GLU A 252 -19.29 -6.68 12.48
N ASN A 253 -18.79 -6.55 13.70
CA ASN A 253 -19.00 -5.38 14.55
C ASN A 253 -18.02 -4.20 14.25
N GLY A 254 -17.33 -4.23 13.12
CA GLY A 254 -16.47 -3.12 12.68
C GLY A 254 -14.99 -3.24 13.07
N GLY A 255 -14.56 -4.40 13.52
CA GLY A 255 -13.14 -4.67 13.77
C GLY A 255 -12.30 -4.58 12.49
N SER A 256 -11.07 -4.07 12.59
CA SER A 256 -10.15 -3.98 11.45
C SER A 256 -9.66 -5.35 10.99
N PHE A 257 -10.04 -5.79 9.78
CA PHE A 257 -9.60 -7.06 9.21
C PHE A 257 -8.07 -7.20 9.21
N VAL A 258 -7.36 -6.14 8.80
CA VAL A 258 -5.89 -6.11 8.73
C VAL A 258 -5.26 -6.33 10.12
N ALA A 259 -5.83 -5.70 11.17
CA ALA A 259 -5.33 -5.87 12.53
C ALA A 259 -5.55 -7.30 13.04
N TYR A 260 -6.76 -7.88 12.79
CA TYR A 260 -7.07 -9.25 13.17
C TYR A 260 -6.24 -10.28 12.40
N ALA A 261 -5.99 -10.04 11.10
CA ALA A 261 -5.12 -10.89 10.32
C ALA A 261 -3.69 -10.90 10.86
N ARG A 262 -3.13 -9.74 11.21
CA ARG A 262 -1.79 -9.64 11.80
C ARG A 262 -1.68 -10.33 13.17
N GLN A 263 -2.75 -10.28 13.94
CA GLN A 263 -2.75 -10.78 15.32
C GLN A 263 -3.06 -12.29 15.41
N PHE A 264 -3.95 -12.80 14.56
CA PHE A 264 -4.51 -14.13 14.73
C PHE A 264 -4.26 -15.07 13.56
N SER A 265 -3.94 -14.55 12.35
CA SER A 265 -3.71 -15.42 11.21
C SER A 265 -2.37 -16.14 11.31
N GLU A 266 -2.41 -17.44 11.05
CA GLU A 266 -1.24 -18.31 10.95
C GLU A 266 -0.76 -18.48 9.49
N ALA A 267 -1.41 -17.77 8.54
CA ALA A 267 -0.97 -17.73 7.15
C ALA A 267 0.31 -16.91 6.99
N SER A 268 1.10 -17.21 5.97
CA SER A 268 2.29 -16.42 5.61
C SER A 268 2.00 -14.95 5.27
N THR A 269 0.76 -14.65 4.92
CA THR A 269 0.26 -13.30 4.62
C THR A 269 -0.16 -12.50 5.86
N ALA A 270 -0.10 -13.08 7.07
CA ALA A 270 -0.45 -12.40 8.31
C ALA A 270 0.28 -11.06 8.48
N ALA A 271 1.59 -11.02 8.20
CA ALA A 271 2.43 -9.83 8.33
C ALA A 271 1.97 -8.66 7.44
N VAL A 272 1.37 -8.96 6.28
CA VAL A 272 0.81 -7.96 5.34
C VAL A 272 -0.70 -7.76 5.55
N GLY A 273 -1.24 -8.18 6.71
CA GLY A 273 -2.66 -8.01 7.04
C GLY A 273 -3.58 -8.99 6.35
N GLY A 274 -3.07 -10.15 5.94
CA GLY A 274 -3.82 -11.22 5.31
C GLY A 274 -4.10 -11.02 3.81
N ASP A 275 -3.60 -9.94 3.18
CA ASP A 275 -3.84 -9.67 1.77
C ASP A 275 -3.15 -10.71 0.87
N LEU A 276 -3.95 -11.49 0.13
CA LEU A 276 -3.49 -12.48 -0.84
C LEU A 276 -3.12 -11.85 -2.19
N GLY A 277 -3.36 -10.54 -2.36
CA GLY A 277 -3.19 -9.85 -3.63
C GLY A 277 -4.28 -10.22 -4.65
N TRP A 278 -4.05 -9.86 -5.91
CA TRP A 278 -4.93 -10.21 -7.02
C TRP A 278 -4.69 -11.64 -7.47
N LEU A 279 -5.76 -12.45 -7.46
CA LEU A 279 -5.69 -13.85 -7.83
C LEU A 279 -6.97 -14.30 -8.58
N ARG A 280 -6.83 -15.35 -9.35
CA ARG A 280 -7.96 -16.05 -9.98
C ARG A 280 -8.48 -17.12 -9.02
N LEU A 281 -9.79 -17.30 -8.99
CA LEU A 281 -10.41 -18.28 -8.08
C LEU A 281 -9.87 -19.72 -8.27
N ALA A 282 -9.41 -20.06 -9.46
CA ALA A 282 -8.79 -21.35 -9.74
C ALA A 282 -7.47 -21.60 -8.97
N GLN A 283 -6.86 -20.56 -8.41
CA GLN A 283 -5.63 -20.66 -7.60
C GLN A 283 -5.91 -20.96 -6.13
N LEU A 284 -7.17 -20.86 -5.72
CA LEU A 284 -7.61 -21.14 -4.34
C LEU A 284 -8.00 -22.60 -4.14
N PRO A 285 -7.91 -23.10 -2.91
CA PRO A 285 -8.59 -24.34 -2.53
C PRO A 285 -10.09 -24.32 -2.93
N PRO A 286 -10.67 -25.45 -3.36
CA PRO A 286 -12.04 -25.47 -3.89
C PRO A 286 -13.09 -24.86 -2.96
N ALA A 287 -12.98 -25.07 -1.66
CA ALA A 287 -13.90 -24.51 -0.67
C ALA A 287 -13.86 -22.97 -0.66
N LEU A 288 -12.66 -22.39 -0.66
CA LEU A 288 -12.47 -20.93 -0.70
C LEU A 288 -12.88 -20.35 -2.05
N ALA A 289 -12.54 -21.02 -3.17
CA ALA A 289 -12.90 -20.60 -4.51
C ALA A 289 -14.43 -20.53 -4.70
N ASN A 290 -15.15 -21.56 -4.20
CA ASN A 290 -16.62 -21.59 -4.30
C ASN A 290 -17.28 -20.49 -3.48
N THR A 291 -16.76 -20.21 -2.29
CA THR A 291 -17.23 -19.13 -1.44
C THR A 291 -16.95 -17.78 -2.10
N ALA A 292 -15.69 -17.53 -2.50
CA ALA A 292 -15.27 -16.25 -3.08
C ALA A 292 -16.02 -15.90 -4.36
N ARG A 293 -16.49 -16.90 -5.14
CA ARG A 293 -17.28 -16.68 -6.37
C ARG A 293 -18.57 -15.92 -6.14
N THR A 294 -19.22 -16.14 -5.00
CA THR A 294 -20.52 -15.55 -4.66
C THR A 294 -20.42 -14.31 -3.77
N MET A 295 -19.19 -13.98 -3.29
CA MET A 295 -18.99 -12.81 -2.44
C MET A 295 -19.15 -11.51 -3.22
N GLU A 296 -19.62 -10.48 -2.54
CA GLU A 296 -19.62 -9.09 -3.02
C GLU A 296 -18.41 -8.33 -2.42
N VAL A 297 -18.00 -7.24 -3.09
CA VAL A 297 -16.92 -6.38 -2.59
C VAL A 297 -17.30 -5.83 -1.22
N GLY A 298 -16.37 -5.89 -0.26
CA GLY A 298 -16.60 -5.52 1.13
C GLY A 298 -17.21 -6.63 2.01
N GLN A 299 -17.56 -7.78 1.43
CA GLN A 299 -18.17 -8.87 2.18
C GLN A 299 -17.13 -9.71 2.92
N LEU A 300 -17.50 -10.09 4.15
CA LEU A 300 -16.81 -11.06 5.00
C LEU A 300 -17.57 -12.39 4.96
N VAL A 301 -16.87 -13.49 4.82
CA VAL A 301 -17.46 -14.84 4.89
C VAL A 301 -16.52 -15.76 5.65
N GLY A 302 -17.06 -16.50 6.60
CA GLY A 302 -16.34 -17.48 7.42
C GLY A 302 -17.10 -17.87 8.67
N PRO A 303 -16.52 -18.76 9.48
CA PRO A 303 -15.33 -19.57 9.18
C PRO A 303 -15.60 -20.65 8.12
N ILE A 304 -14.72 -20.75 7.12
CA ILE A 304 -14.77 -21.75 6.06
C ILE A 304 -13.81 -22.88 6.43
N GLU A 305 -14.31 -24.09 6.44
CA GLU A 305 -13.48 -25.25 6.71
C GLU A 305 -12.63 -25.61 5.49
N ILE A 306 -11.32 -25.74 5.70
CA ILE A 306 -10.35 -26.17 4.70
C ILE A 306 -9.42 -27.25 5.30
N PRO A 307 -8.69 -28.00 4.49
CA PRO A 307 -7.66 -28.90 5.00
C PRO A 307 -6.67 -28.15 5.89
N GLY A 308 -6.53 -28.61 7.12
CA GLY A 308 -5.60 -28.02 8.10
C GLY A 308 -6.17 -26.93 9.00
N GLY A 309 -7.45 -26.47 8.80
CA GLY A 309 -8.01 -25.45 9.69
C GLY A 309 -9.26 -24.76 9.16
N PHE A 310 -9.38 -23.49 9.52
CA PHE A 310 -10.48 -22.62 9.15
C PHE A 310 -9.95 -21.31 8.59
N SER A 311 -10.60 -20.81 7.52
CA SER A 311 -10.30 -19.50 6.93
C SER A 311 -11.51 -18.57 7.03
N ILE A 312 -11.24 -17.29 7.28
CA ILE A 312 -12.17 -16.19 7.13
C ILE A 312 -11.71 -15.37 5.92
N LEU A 313 -12.60 -15.21 4.95
CA LEU A 313 -12.33 -14.44 3.73
C LEU A 313 -12.97 -13.05 3.80
N TYR A 314 -12.25 -12.08 3.30
CA TYR A 314 -12.72 -10.72 3.04
C TYR A 314 -12.48 -10.38 1.57
N LEU A 315 -13.52 -10.06 0.82
CA LEU A 315 -13.38 -9.63 -0.57
C LEU A 315 -13.09 -8.13 -0.62
N ILE A 316 -11.83 -7.80 -0.88
CA ILE A 316 -11.36 -6.42 -0.93
C ILE A 316 -11.82 -5.75 -2.22
N ASN A 317 -11.67 -6.43 -3.37
CA ASN A 317 -12.09 -5.88 -4.66
C ASN A 317 -12.18 -6.99 -5.74
N LYS A 318 -12.83 -6.67 -6.87
CA LYS A 318 -12.89 -7.49 -8.09
C LYS A 318 -12.46 -6.65 -9.28
N ARG A 319 -11.79 -7.26 -10.25
CA ARG A 319 -11.46 -6.62 -11.53
C ARG A 319 -11.50 -7.64 -12.67
N LYS A 320 -11.61 -7.14 -13.89
CA LYS A 320 -11.35 -7.93 -15.09
C LYS A 320 -9.97 -7.58 -15.63
N VAL A 321 -9.19 -8.58 -15.96
CA VAL A 321 -7.80 -8.40 -16.48
C VAL A 321 -7.86 -7.63 -17.79
N LEU A 322 -7.02 -6.59 -17.93
CA LEU A 322 -6.90 -5.75 -19.12
C LEU A 322 -8.23 -5.15 -19.60
N THR A 323 -9.18 -4.99 -18.72
CA THR A 323 -10.47 -4.30 -19.01
C THR A 323 -10.54 -3.07 -18.13
N ALA A 324 -10.88 -1.95 -18.70
CA ALA A 324 -11.10 -0.73 -17.94
C ALA A 324 -12.15 -0.93 -16.85
N ASP A 325 -11.92 -0.38 -15.68
CA ASP A 325 -12.94 -0.37 -14.63
C ASP A 325 -14.01 0.68 -15.00
N PRO A 326 -15.27 0.29 -15.19
CA PRO A 326 -16.32 1.27 -15.49
C PRO A 326 -16.46 2.39 -14.45
N ARG A 327 -15.96 2.16 -13.21
CA ARG A 327 -15.97 3.15 -12.14
C ARG A 327 -14.93 4.27 -12.34
N ASP A 328 -13.99 4.10 -13.26
CA ASP A 328 -13.06 5.15 -13.68
C ASP A 328 -13.67 6.13 -14.69
N ALA A 329 -14.88 5.85 -15.17
CA ALA A 329 -15.61 6.75 -16.07
C ALA A 329 -15.76 8.14 -15.46
N VAL A 330 -15.54 9.17 -16.30
CA VAL A 330 -15.80 10.56 -15.95
C VAL A 330 -17.23 10.89 -16.36
N LEU A 331 -18.02 11.35 -15.41
CA LEU A 331 -19.44 11.58 -15.56
C LEU A 331 -19.75 13.08 -15.53
N SER A 332 -20.64 13.51 -16.41
CA SER A 332 -21.36 14.78 -16.31
C SER A 332 -22.72 14.53 -15.67
N LEU A 333 -22.94 15.05 -14.48
CA LEU A 333 -24.15 14.83 -13.70
C LEU A 333 -24.88 16.15 -13.44
N LYS A 334 -26.21 16.10 -13.48
CA LYS A 334 -27.08 17.13 -12.93
C LYS A 334 -27.81 16.58 -11.71
N GLN A 335 -27.62 17.22 -10.57
CA GLN A 335 -28.41 16.95 -9.37
C GLN A 335 -29.64 17.84 -9.39
N ILE A 336 -30.81 17.26 -9.31
CA ILE A 336 -32.08 17.95 -9.16
C ILE A 336 -32.58 17.63 -7.76
N SER A 337 -32.87 18.64 -6.96
CA SER A 337 -33.27 18.44 -5.55
C SER A 337 -34.37 19.40 -5.12
N ILE A 338 -35.21 18.92 -4.21
CA ILE A 338 -36.21 19.71 -3.51
C ILE A 338 -35.96 19.65 -2.00
N ASN A 339 -36.19 20.78 -1.34
CA ASN A 339 -36.15 20.89 0.10
C ASN A 339 -37.56 21.11 0.64
N PHE A 340 -37.76 20.78 1.90
CA PHE A 340 -39.04 20.94 2.59
C PHE A 340 -38.91 22.06 3.63
N PRO A 341 -39.97 22.89 3.83
CA PRO A 341 -39.98 23.90 4.89
C PRO A 341 -39.91 23.25 6.28
N GLN A 342 -39.26 23.92 7.22
CA GLN A 342 -39.27 23.46 8.60
C GLN A 342 -40.71 23.40 9.14
N GLY A 343 -41.12 22.25 9.68
CA GLY A 343 -42.46 22.06 10.22
C GLY A 343 -43.52 21.66 9.19
N ALA A 344 -43.12 21.30 7.95
CA ALA A 344 -44.05 20.74 6.97
C ALA A 344 -44.75 19.48 7.50
N THR A 345 -46.03 19.35 7.26
CA THR A 345 -46.80 18.15 7.61
C THR A 345 -46.42 16.99 6.70
N GLN A 346 -46.62 15.76 7.18
CA GLN A 346 -46.36 14.56 6.37
C GLN A 346 -47.11 14.57 5.04
N ALA A 347 -48.37 15.03 5.02
CA ALA A 347 -49.15 15.11 3.77
C ALA A 347 -48.56 16.12 2.77
N GLU A 348 -48.03 17.24 3.22
CA GLU A 348 -47.34 18.24 2.36
C GLU A 348 -46.05 17.67 1.81
N VAL A 349 -45.26 16.95 2.63
CA VAL A 349 -44.04 16.28 2.20
C VAL A 349 -44.32 15.24 1.15
N GLU A 350 -45.29 14.35 1.39
CA GLU A 350 -45.72 13.30 0.44
C GLU A 350 -46.21 13.90 -0.88
N GLY A 351 -47.08 14.93 -0.82
CA GLY A 351 -47.58 15.62 -2.02
C GLY A 351 -46.47 16.22 -2.86
N ARG A 352 -45.46 16.85 -2.20
CA ARG A 352 -44.35 17.46 -2.90
C ARG A 352 -43.36 16.44 -3.47
N ILE A 353 -43.17 15.29 -2.79
CA ILE A 353 -42.39 14.16 -3.32
C ILE A 353 -43.09 13.58 -4.59
N GLN A 354 -44.43 13.43 -4.57
CA GLN A 354 -45.14 12.95 -5.72
C GLN A 354 -45.03 13.91 -6.91
N GLU A 355 -45.23 15.23 -6.69
CA GLU A 355 -45.03 16.26 -7.70
C GLU A 355 -43.64 16.22 -8.31
N PHE A 356 -42.61 16.04 -7.46
CA PHE A 356 -41.21 15.90 -7.89
C PHE A 356 -41.02 14.63 -8.72
N ALA A 357 -41.55 13.48 -8.29
CA ALA A 357 -41.44 12.23 -9.00
C ALA A 357 -42.10 12.29 -10.38
N ASP A 358 -43.31 12.86 -10.48
CA ASP A 358 -44.04 13.03 -11.72
C ASP A 358 -43.28 13.94 -12.70
N LEU A 359 -42.72 15.03 -12.19
CA LEU A 359 -41.90 15.93 -12.99
C LEU A 359 -40.63 15.23 -13.49
N VAL A 360 -39.85 14.58 -12.60
CA VAL A 360 -38.62 13.85 -12.95
C VAL A 360 -38.92 12.79 -14.00
N GLY A 361 -40.07 12.06 -13.88
CA GLY A 361 -40.51 11.06 -14.84
C GLY A 361 -40.89 11.65 -16.21
N SER A 362 -41.19 12.96 -16.28
CA SER A 362 -41.50 13.66 -17.52
C SER A 362 -40.27 14.21 -18.26
N LEU A 363 -39.11 14.29 -17.61
CA LEU A 363 -37.88 14.81 -18.21
C LEU A 363 -37.36 13.83 -19.28
N ARG A 364 -37.03 14.37 -20.44
CA ARG A 364 -36.56 13.58 -21.60
C ARG A 364 -35.08 13.65 -21.81
N GLY A 365 -34.37 14.53 -21.07
CA GLY A 365 -32.94 14.72 -21.18
C GLY A 365 -32.41 15.87 -20.35
N CYS A 366 -31.13 16.09 -20.44
CA CYS A 366 -30.40 17.06 -19.60
C CYS A 366 -30.79 18.51 -19.84
N ALA A 367 -31.27 18.84 -21.02
CA ALA A 367 -31.77 20.19 -21.30
C ALA A 367 -33.03 20.50 -20.48
N ASP A 368 -33.88 19.47 -20.25
CA ASP A 368 -35.14 19.63 -19.53
C ASP A 368 -34.94 19.78 -18.00
N ALA A 369 -33.73 19.54 -17.47
CA ALA A 369 -33.51 19.66 -16.05
C ALA A 369 -33.80 21.07 -15.49
N GLU A 370 -33.63 22.12 -16.29
CA GLU A 370 -33.94 23.48 -15.87
C GLU A 370 -35.45 23.72 -15.73
N THR A 371 -36.29 22.96 -16.42
CA THR A 371 -37.77 23.02 -16.27
C THR A 371 -38.20 22.61 -14.84
N ALA A 372 -37.40 21.81 -14.15
CA ALA A 372 -37.64 21.46 -12.74
C ALA A 372 -37.52 22.69 -11.84
N ARG A 373 -36.54 23.60 -12.12
CA ARG A 373 -36.42 24.88 -11.42
C ARG A 373 -37.61 25.77 -11.67
N GLU A 374 -38.07 25.87 -12.92
CA GLU A 374 -39.14 26.77 -13.31
C GLU A 374 -40.53 26.30 -12.79
N ARG A 375 -40.79 24.99 -12.83
CA ARG A 375 -42.13 24.45 -12.48
C ARG A 375 -42.36 24.27 -10.99
N ILE A 376 -41.38 23.74 -10.29
CA ILE A 376 -41.57 23.37 -8.87
C ILE A 376 -40.52 24.01 -7.95
N GLY A 377 -39.68 24.94 -8.44
CA GLY A 377 -38.64 25.59 -7.66
C GLY A 377 -37.56 24.62 -7.19
N ALA A 378 -37.28 23.56 -7.94
CA ALA A 378 -36.19 22.63 -7.62
C ALA A 378 -34.83 23.30 -7.77
N ASN A 379 -33.87 22.90 -6.94
CA ASN A 379 -32.49 23.29 -7.11
C ASN A 379 -31.79 22.36 -8.11
N VAL A 380 -31.13 22.93 -9.11
CA VAL A 380 -30.40 22.19 -10.14
C VAL A 380 -28.92 22.57 -10.07
N VAL A 381 -28.07 21.59 -9.81
CA VAL A 381 -26.60 21.74 -9.73
C VAL A 381 -25.98 20.84 -10.77
N SER A 382 -25.10 21.39 -11.63
CA SER A 382 -24.36 20.64 -12.63
C SER A 382 -22.93 20.40 -12.17
N ASN A 383 -22.41 19.19 -12.39
CA ASN A 383 -21.01 18.86 -12.22
C ASN A 383 -20.56 17.99 -13.40
N GLU A 384 -19.54 18.43 -14.14
CA GLU A 384 -19.15 17.86 -15.43
C GLU A 384 -17.92 16.93 -15.36
N GLN A 385 -17.31 16.78 -14.18
CA GLN A 385 -16.05 16.01 -14.04
C GLN A 385 -16.04 15.18 -12.76
N ILE A 386 -17.07 14.38 -12.54
CA ILE A 386 -17.12 13.44 -11.40
C ILE A 386 -16.65 12.05 -11.87
N GLN A 387 -15.60 11.51 -11.29
CA GLN A 387 -15.30 10.10 -11.48
C GLN A 387 -16.34 9.24 -10.76
N ALA A 388 -16.88 8.22 -11.44
CA ALA A 388 -17.92 7.37 -10.87
C ALA A 388 -17.51 6.77 -9.51
N LYS A 389 -16.23 6.40 -9.33
CA LYS A 389 -15.68 5.87 -8.07
C LYS A 389 -15.68 6.87 -6.90
N GLN A 390 -15.84 8.18 -7.15
CA GLN A 390 -15.95 9.20 -6.10
C GLN A 390 -17.35 9.29 -5.49
N LEU A 391 -18.33 8.68 -6.14
CA LEU A 391 -19.70 8.60 -5.63
C LEU A 391 -19.81 7.51 -4.56
N PRO A 392 -20.78 7.62 -3.63
CA PRO A 392 -21.13 6.52 -2.72
C PRO A 392 -21.40 5.23 -3.52
N GLU A 393 -20.95 4.09 -3.02
CA GLU A 393 -20.95 2.81 -3.73
C GLU A 393 -22.35 2.42 -4.27
N GLN A 394 -23.40 2.67 -3.47
CA GLN A 394 -24.78 2.42 -3.86
C GLN A 394 -25.19 3.24 -5.10
N LEU A 395 -24.70 4.48 -5.22
CA LEU A 395 -24.97 5.35 -6.37
C LEU A 395 -24.13 5.00 -7.59
N GLN A 396 -22.90 4.46 -7.41
CA GLN A 396 -22.05 4.04 -8.52
C GLN A 396 -22.78 3.04 -9.43
N ASN A 397 -23.32 1.98 -8.84
CA ASN A 397 -24.01 0.92 -9.59
C ASN A 397 -25.25 1.45 -10.30
N LEU A 398 -26.02 2.32 -9.63
CA LEU A 398 -27.21 2.94 -10.22
C LEU A 398 -26.86 3.81 -11.42
N ILE A 399 -25.86 4.70 -11.28
CA ILE A 399 -25.50 5.67 -12.32
C ILE A 399 -24.82 4.98 -13.51
N LEU A 400 -23.97 3.97 -13.25
CA LEU A 400 -23.31 3.22 -14.32
C LEU A 400 -24.30 2.40 -15.17
N ALA A 401 -25.49 2.07 -14.63
CA ALA A 401 -26.55 1.40 -15.37
C ALA A 401 -27.45 2.36 -16.18
N LEU A 402 -27.37 3.69 -15.94
CA LEU A 402 -28.19 4.67 -16.65
C LEU A 402 -27.69 4.92 -18.08
N GLN A 403 -28.64 5.27 -18.94
CA GLN A 403 -28.36 5.89 -20.22
C GLN A 403 -28.29 7.43 -20.07
N ILE A 404 -27.62 8.09 -21.00
CA ILE A 404 -27.54 9.55 -21.02
C ILE A 404 -28.97 10.12 -21.12
N GLY A 405 -29.31 11.06 -20.24
CA GLY A 405 -30.64 11.66 -20.11
C GLY A 405 -31.54 10.97 -19.08
N GLN A 406 -31.15 9.82 -18.51
CA GLN A 406 -31.90 9.18 -17.45
C GLN A 406 -31.50 9.64 -16.06
N THR A 407 -32.39 9.43 -15.08
CA THR A 407 -32.19 9.80 -13.68
C THR A 407 -32.13 8.56 -12.80
N THR A 408 -31.41 8.69 -11.67
CA THR A 408 -31.51 7.72 -10.57
C THR A 408 -32.92 7.73 -9.97
N PRO A 409 -33.34 6.66 -9.26
CA PRO A 409 -34.42 6.78 -8.29
C PRO A 409 -34.16 7.94 -7.32
N ALA A 410 -35.27 8.52 -6.81
CA ALA A 410 -35.16 9.58 -5.82
C ALA A 410 -34.58 9.03 -4.50
N PHE A 411 -33.67 9.77 -3.87
CA PHE A 411 -33.04 9.43 -2.60
C PHE A 411 -32.90 10.67 -1.71
N GLY A 412 -32.73 10.44 -0.42
CA GLY A 412 -32.65 11.49 0.61
C GLY A 412 -33.69 11.32 1.70
N SER A 413 -33.87 12.34 2.52
CA SER A 413 -34.85 12.36 3.60
C SER A 413 -35.64 13.68 3.59
N PRO A 414 -36.78 13.76 4.31
CA PRO A 414 -37.50 15.03 4.47
C PRO A 414 -36.66 16.14 5.12
N GLU A 415 -35.68 15.77 5.95
CA GLU A 415 -34.82 16.73 6.65
C GLU A 415 -33.68 17.24 5.76
N GLU A 416 -33.13 16.39 4.92
CA GLU A 416 -31.99 16.71 4.03
C GLU A 416 -32.41 17.08 2.60
N GLY A 417 -33.70 16.97 2.30
CA GLY A 417 -34.25 17.11 0.98
C GLY A 417 -34.18 15.81 0.16
N VAL A 418 -35.03 15.74 -0.88
CA VAL A 418 -35.09 14.64 -1.83
C VAL A 418 -34.41 15.07 -3.11
N ARG A 419 -33.61 14.17 -3.70
CA ARG A 419 -32.80 14.46 -4.89
C ARG A 419 -32.76 13.29 -5.86
N VAL A 420 -32.49 13.59 -7.12
CA VAL A 420 -32.12 12.62 -8.16
C VAL A 420 -30.83 13.09 -8.84
N LEU A 421 -30.10 12.16 -9.40
CA LEU A 421 -28.96 12.45 -10.27
C LEU A 421 -29.34 12.07 -11.72
N MET A 422 -29.16 13.00 -12.64
CA MET A 422 -29.36 12.78 -14.07
C MET A 422 -27.99 12.63 -14.74
N LEU A 423 -27.81 11.55 -15.49
CA LEU A 423 -26.60 11.33 -16.28
C LEU A 423 -26.67 12.15 -17.57
N CYS A 424 -25.79 13.12 -17.72
CA CYS A 424 -25.74 14.02 -18.87
C CYS A 424 -24.60 13.74 -19.84
N GLY A 425 -23.55 13.13 -19.37
CA GLY A 425 -22.42 12.70 -20.17
C GLY A 425 -21.65 11.60 -19.46
N ARG A 426 -21.04 10.75 -20.25
CA ARG A 426 -20.20 9.66 -19.76
C ARG A 426 -19.02 9.50 -20.71
N ASP A 427 -17.84 9.64 -20.18
CA ASP A 427 -16.59 9.34 -20.85
C ASP A 427 -16.06 8.05 -20.20
N ASP A 428 -16.29 6.93 -20.88
CA ASP A 428 -15.86 5.62 -20.43
C ASP A 428 -14.35 5.52 -20.60
N PRO A 429 -13.63 5.00 -19.60
CA PRO A 429 -12.20 4.81 -19.75
C PRO A 429 -11.96 3.85 -20.92
N GLU A 430 -11.16 4.28 -21.89
CA GLU A 430 -10.61 3.33 -22.86
C GLU A 430 -9.86 2.25 -22.09
N ASP A 431 -9.61 1.09 -22.70
CA ASP A 431 -8.76 0.01 -22.13
C ASP A 431 -7.36 0.56 -21.81
N ALA A 432 -7.33 1.62 -21.04
CA ALA A 432 -6.16 2.37 -20.61
C ALA A 432 -5.46 1.54 -19.56
N GLY A 433 -4.46 0.81 -19.97
CA GLY A 433 -3.63 0.11 -19.04
C GLY A 433 -3.19 -1.28 -19.45
N ALA A 434 -3.44 -1.69 -20.71
CA ALA A 434 -2.67 -2.82 -21.24
C ALA A 434 -1.18 -2.47 -21.11
N PRO A 435 -0.40 -3.24 -20.32
CA PRO A 435 0.99 -2.92 -20.13
C PRO A 435 1.71 -2.98 -21.48
N THR A 436 2.53 -1.99 -21.73
CA THR A 436 3.36 -1.97 -22.94
C THR A 436 4.51 -2.97 -22.82
N PHE A 437 5.09 -3.37 -23.96
CA PHE A 437 6.31 -4.17 -23.98
C PHE A 437 7.39 -3.56 -23.06
N ALA A 438 7.65 -2.25 -23.20
CA ALA A 438 8.65 -1.55 -22.40
C ALA A 438 8.34 -1.56 -20.89
N SER A 439 7.07 -1.44 -20.50
CA SER A 439 6.71 -1.48 -19.08
C SER A 439 6.88 -2.87 -18.46
N ILE A 440 6.55 -3.93 -19.18
CA ILE A 440 6.78 -5.31 -18.73
C ILE A 440 8.28 -5.61 -18.68
N GLU A 441 9.03 -5.24 -19.73
CA GLU A 441 10.49 -5.39 -19.75
C GLU A 441 11.13 -4.72 -18.54
N GLN A 442 10.80 -3.46 -18.26
CA GLN A 442 11.30 -2.72 -17.11
C GLN A 442 10.91 -3.37 -15.77
N GLN A 443 9.68 -3.86 -15.65
CA GLN A 443 9.24 -4.57 -14.46
C GLN A 443 10.03 -5.86 -14.24
N MET A 444 10.19 -6.67 -15.28
CA MET A 444 10.96 -7.92 -15.23
C MET A 444 12.44 -7.67 -14.93
N GLU A 445 13.02 -6.62 -15.54
CA GLU A 445 14.39 -6.19 -15.26
C GLU A 445 14.56 -5.82 -13.78
N GLN A 446 13.68 -4.97 -13.26
CA GLN A 446 13.73 -4.56 -11.85
C GLN A 446 13.55 -5.74 -10.89
N GLU A 447 12.64 -6.65 -11.20
CA GLU A 447 12.45 -7.88 -10.40
C GLU A 447 13.71 -8.76 -10.40
N ARG A 448 14.35 -8.92 -11.57
CA ARG A 448 15.58 -9.71 -11.72
C ARG A 448 16.76 -9.06 -11.00
N ILE A 449 16.88 -7.72 -11.09
CA ILE A 449 17.85 -6.94 -10.32
C ILE A 449 17.63 -7.16 -8.81
N ASN A 450 16.39 -7.02 -8.33
CA ASN A 450 16.07 -7.19 -6.92
C ASN A 450 16.41 -8.60 -6.41
N LYS A 451 16.07 -9.64 -7.16
CA LYS A 451 16.43 -11.03 -6.82
C LYS A 451 17.93 -11.25 -6.73
N ARG A 452 18.69 -10.69 -7.67
CA ARG A 452 20.17 -10.76 -7.66
C ARG A 452 20.76 -9.93 -6.53
N ALA A 453 20.23 -8.73 -6.29
CA ALA A 453 20.62 -7.86 -5.20
C ALA A 453 20.45 -8.53 -3.82
N GLN A 454 19.30 -9.20 -3.61
CA GLN A 454 19.05 -9.97 -2.38
C GLN A 454 20.06 -11.12 -2.19
N ARG A 455 20.39 -11.84 -3.28
CA ARG A 455 21.42 -12.89 -3.21
C ARG A 455 22.78 -12.29 -2.88
N TYR A 456 23.14 -11.20 -3.54
CA TYR A 456 24.42 -10.53 -3.32
C TYR A 456 24.55 -10.04 -1.87
N LEU A 457 23.50 -9.42 -1.31
CA LEU A 457 23.49 -9.01 0.09
C LEU A 457 23.60 -10.21 1.07
N ARG A 458 22.90 -11.30 0.73
CA ARG A 458 23.01 -12.53 1.53
C ARG A 458 24.42 -13.10 1.51
N ASP A 459 25.08 -13.08 0.36
CA ASP A 459 26.46 -13.56 0.22
C ASP A 459 27.41 -12.65 1.03
N LEU A 460 27.24 -11.32 0.99
CA LEU A 460 27.98 -10.39 1.84
C LEU A 460 27.80 -10.69 3.34
N ARG A 461 26.59 -11.06 3.78
CA ARG A 461 26.35 -11.44 5.19
C ARG A 461 27.03 -12.74 5.56
N ASN A 462 27.05 -13.74 4.65
CA ASN A 462 27.69 -15.01 4.89
C ASN A 462 29.21 -14.93 4.99
N ASP A 463 29.80 -14.01 4.24
CA ASP A 463 31.26 -13.79 4.21
C ASP A 463 31.73 -12.85 5.32
N ALA A 464 30.82 -12.16 5.99
CA ALA A 464 31.15 -11.18 7.01
C ALA A 464 31.38 -11.80 8.38
N TYR A 465 32.30 -11.22 9.14
CA TYR A 465 32.47 -11.50 10.56
C TYR A 465 31.58 -10.56 11.37
N ILE A 466 30.54 -11.09 12.02
CA ILE A 466 29.57 -10.33 12.80
C ILE A 466 29.57 -10.84 14.23
N GLU A 467 29.90 -9.95 15.17
CA GLU A 467 29.80 -10.19 16.61
C GLU A 467 28.62 -9.39 17.19
N TYR A 468 27.85 -10.02 18.05
CA TYR A 468 26.76 -9.39 18.82
C TYR A 468 27.20 -9.28 20.28
N ASN A 469 26.99 -8.10 20.91
CA ASN A 469 27.35 -7.82 22.30
C ASN A 469 26.11 -7.57 23.15
#